data_dcba906b2478b0c8beec2a9d133b6355
#
_entry.id   dcba906b2478b0c8beec2a9d133b6355
#
_cell.length_a   1.000
_cell.length_b   1.000
_cell.length_c   1.000
_cell.angle_alpha   90.00
_cell.angle_beta   90.00
_cell.angle_gamma   90.00
#
_symmetry.space_group_name_H-M   'P 1'
#
loop_
_entity.id
_entity.type
_entity.pdbx_description
1 polymer ?
#
loop_
_entity_poly.entity_id
_entity_poly.type
_entity_poly.pdbx_seq_one_letter_code
_entity_poly.pdbx_strand_id
1 'polypeptide(L)'
;MKMVSKSTVVYVVAFALLLFWAYFVQADTRRVDGYSMLPTLEGGDLVVIQGASISQVHVGDIIVYNNYCSAAGESVVHRVVMITNAGLITKGDNNHGTDQSSGIATGAITQQCLVGKVVFVIPYVELLAYYIDTNNLPQWFNYIPSIFIIAIVLLTMLSEDEEKEPKGEDASPPSNGQGADD
;
A
#
# COMPACT_ATOMS: atom_id res chain seq x y z
N MET A 1 -10.55 -28.83 17.80
CA MET A 1 -10.04 -27.62 17.12
C MET A 1 -10.30 -26.45 18.07
N LYS A 2 -9.25 -25.81 18.63
CA LYS A 2 -9.44 -24.66 19.55
C LYS A 2 -9.97 -23.49 18.73
N MET A 3 -11.13 -22.96 19.09
CA MET A 3 -11.66 -21.73 18.48
C MET A 3 -10.71 -20.57 18.82
N VAL A 4 -10.31 -19.82 17.79
CA VAL A 4 -9.50 -18.62 17.97
C VAL A 4 -10.38 -17.55 18.63
N SER A 5 -9.83 -16.89 19.67
CA SER A 5 -10.54 -15.80 20.36
C SER A 5 -10.83 -14.64 19.39
N LYS A 6 -11.95 -13.96 19.57
CA LYS A 6 -12.29 -12.76 18.78
C LYS A 6 -11.21 -11.69 18.88
N SER A 7 -10.66 -11.48 20.05
CA SER A 7 -9.55 -10.55 20.30
C SER A 7 -8.30 -10.93 19.53
N THR A 8 -7.94 -12.22 19.48
CA THR A 8 -6.79 -12.69 18.70
C THR A 8 -6.95 -12.35 17.21
N VAL A 9 -8.16 -12.48 16.67
CA VAL A 9 -8.44 -12.11 15.28
C VAL A 9 -8.27 -10.61 15.07
N VAL A 10 -8.76 -9.78 16.00
CA VAL A 10 -8.62 -8.31 15.94
C VAL A 10 -7.13 -7.90 15.94
N TYR A 11 -6.32 -8.48 16.84
CA TYR A 11 -4.88 -8.17 16.89
C TYR A 11 -4.13 -8.58 15.62
N VAL A 12 -4.44 -9.75 15.07
CA VAL A 12 -3.82 -10.21 13.82
C VAL A 12 -4.17 -9.29 12.66
N VAL A 13 -5.45 -8.89 12.56
CA VAL A 13 -5.89 -7.96 11.51
C VAL A 13 -5.26 -6.58 11.68
N ALA A 14 -5.23 -6.03 12.91
CA ALA A 14 -4.60 -4.75 13.20
C ALA A 14 -3.10 -4.77 12.87
N PHE A 15 -2.39 -5.84 13.23
CA PHE A 15 -0.98 -6.01 12.91
C PHE A 15 -0.74 -6.11 11.40
N ALA A 16 -1.57 -6.87 10.68
CA ALA A 16 -1.50 -6.96 9.22
C ALA A 16 -1.72 -5.61 8.54
N LEU A 17 -2.68 -4.81 9.03
CA LEU A 17 -2.95 -3.45 8.55
C LEU A 17 -1.77 -2.50 8.83
N LEU A 18 -1.12 -2.63 9.99
CA LEU A 18 0.10 -1.86 10.31
C LEU A 18 1.25 -2.20 9.37
N LEU A 19 1.48 -3.48 9.10
CA LEU A 19 2.52 -3.91 8.15
C LEU A 19 2.22 -3.44 6.73
N PHE A 20 0.97 -3.54 6.30
CA PHE A 20 0.52 -3.04 5.00
C PHE A 20 0.74 -1.52 4.90
N TRP A 21 0.36 -0.78 5.92
CA TRP A 21 0.57 0.67 5.97
C TRP A 21 2.05 1.04 5.95
N ALA A 22 2.88 0.38 6.77
CA ALA A 22 4.32 0.61 6.80
C ALA A 22 4.98 0.35 5.44
N TYR A 23 4.54 -0.71 4.74
CA TYR A 23 4.98 -0.99 3.38
C TYR A 23 4.55 0.10 2.41
N PHE A 24 3.28 0.53 2.48
CA PHE A 24 2.71 1.51 1.57
C PHE A 24 3.33 2.91 1.73
N VAL A 25 3.61 3.34 2.96
CA VAL A 25 4.26 4.64 3.23
C VAL A 25 5.70 4.69 2.68
N GLN A 26 6.38 3.55 2.60
CA GLN A 26 7.74 3.46 2.04
C GLN A 26 7.76 3.21 0.53
N ALA A 27 6.61 2.91 -0.08
CA ALA A 27 6.51 2.68 -1.50
C ALA A 27 6.74 3.99 -2.27
N ASP A 28 7.59 3.94 -3.29
CA ASP A 28 7.70 5.05 -4.24
C ASP A 28 6.46 5.03 -5.15
N THR A 29 5.74 6.14 -5.20
CA THR A 29 4.53 6.25 -5.99
C THR A 29 4.66 7.38 -7.01
N ARG A 30 4.03 7.20 -8.17
CA ARG A 30 3.94 8.25 -9.21
C ARG A 30 2.52 8.32 -9.73
N ARG A 31 2.06 9.53 -9.97
CA ARG A 31 0.83 9.75 -10.72
C ARG A 31 1.11 9.59 -12.21
N VAL A 32 0.19 8.93 -12.89
CA VAL A 32 0.23 8.80 -14.35
C VAL A 32 -0.39 10.05 -14.96
N ASP A 33 0.38 10.72 -15.81
CA ASP A 33 -0.10 11.84 -16.62
C ASP A 33 -0.10 11.44 -18.09
N GLY A 34 -1.15 11.83 -18.81
CA GLY A 34 -1.27 11.59 -20.25
C GLY A 34 -1.97 10.28 -20.62
N TYR A 35 -1.89 9.93 -21.90
CA TYR A 35 -2.68 8.87 -22.53
C TYR A 35 -1.83 7.81 -23.22
N SER A 36 -0.51 7.87 -23.06
CA SER A 36 0.43 6.97 -23.76
C SER A 36 0.30 5.51 -23.37
N MET A 37 -0.23 5.23 -22.18
CA MET A 37 -0.39 3.87 -21.63
C MET A 37 -1.82 3.34 -21.72
N LEU A 38 -2.74 4.04 -22.39
CA LEU A 38 -4.09 3.52 -22.60
C LEU A 38 -4.07 2.20 -23.39
N PRO A 39 -5.00 1.26 -23.11
CA PRO A 39 -5.99 1.30 -22.03
C PRO A 39 -5.48 0.78 -20.70
N THR A 40 -4.19 0.42 -20.57
CA THR A 40 -3.63 -0.24 -19.39
C THR A 40 -3.55 0.69 -18.18
N LEU A 41 -3.15 1.94 -18.41
CA LEU A 41 -3.13 2.98 -17.39
C LEU A 41 -3.83 4.21 -17.94
N GLU A 42 -4.62 4.85 -17.09
CA GLU A 42 -5.32 6.10 -17.41
C GLU A 42 -4.65 7.28 -16.70
N GLY A 43 -4.81 8.48 -17.26
CA GLY A 43 -4.40 9.69 -16.56
C GLY A 43 -5.14 9.81 -15.22
N GLY A 44 -4.41 10.08 -14.14
CA GLY A 44 -4.96 10.12 -12.80
C GLY A 44 -4.78 8.83 -11.99
N ASP A 45 -4.32 7.74 -12.61
CA ASP A 45 -3.93 6.54 -11.88
C ASP A 45 -2.67 6.79 -11.03
N LEU A 46 -2.59 6.12 -9.88
CA LEU A 46 -1.40 6.09 -9.06
C LEU A 46 -0.70 4.75 -9.22
N VAL A 47 0.55 4.77 -9.68
CA VAL A 47 1.38 3.57 -9.76
C VAL A 47 2.30 3.46 -8.55
N VAL A 48 2.36 2.27 -7.98
CA VAL A 48 3.31 1.90 -6.93
C VAL A 48 4.53 1.25 -7.58
N ILE A 49 5.70 1.78 -7.26
CA ILE A 49 6.96 1.42 -7.90
C ILE A 49 7.82 0.67 -6.90
N GLN A 50 8.38 -0.43 -7.35
CA GLN A 50 9.42 -1.14 -6.63
C GLN A 50 10.75 -0.94 -7.36
N GLY A 51 11.78 -0.49 -6.63
CA GLY A 51 13.14 -0.40 -7.18
C GLY A 51 13.58 -1.75 -7.73
N ALA A 52 14.15 -1.76 -8.93
CA ALA A 52 14.57 -2.97 -9.62
C ALA A 52 15.92 -2.78 -10.33
N SER A 53 16.68 -3.86 -10.47
CA SER A 53 17.78 -3.92 -11.39
C SER A 53 17.30 -4.32 -12.79
N ILE A 54 18.05 -3.94 -13.83
CA ILE A 54 17.71 -4.34 -15.21
C ILE A 54 17.56 -5.86 -15.35
N SER A 55 18.37 -6.63 -14.61
CA SER A 55 18.31 -8.10 -14.64
C SER A 55 17.01 -8.69 -14.09
N GLN A 56 16.23 -7.91 -13.34
CA GLN A 56 14.94 -8.30 -12.79
C GLN A 56 13.75 -7.87 -13.66
N VAL A 57 14.04 -7.11 -14.72
CA VAL A 57 13.02 -6.61 -15.63
C VAL A 57 12.85 -7.57 -16.82
N HIS A 58 11.61 -7.84 -17.20
CA HIS A 58 11.26 -8.72 -18.30
C HIS A 58 10.47 -7.95 -19.37
N VAL A 59 10.45 -8.50 -20.58
CA VAL A 59 9.56 -8.00 -21.63
C VAL A 59 8.11 -8.13 -21.17
N GLY A 60 7.34 -7.04 -21.31
CA GLY A 60 5.97 -6.92 -20.84
C GLY A 60 5.85 -6.15 -19.49
N ASP A 61 6.91 -6.02 -18.72
CA ASP A 61 6.88 -5.24 -17.49
C ASP A 61 6.64 -3.75 -17.80
N ILE A 62 5.88 -3.09 -16.93
CA ILE A 62 5.74 -1.63 -16.95
C ILE A 62 6.80 -1.08 -16.00
N ILE A 63 7.62 -0.18 -16.50
CA ILE A 63 8.71 0.45 -15.74
C ILE A 63 8.55 1.96 -15.69
N VAL A 64 9.15 2.54 -14.66
CA VAL A 64 9.36 3.99 -14.56
C VAL A 64 10.83 4.25 -14.78
N TYR A 65 11.14 5.18 -15.66
CA TYR A 65 12.49 5.62 -15.93
C TYR A 65 12.56 7.14 -16.09
N ASN A 66 13.71 7.71 -15.82
CA ASN A 66 13.94 9.14 -16.02
C ASN A 66 14.43 9.39 -17.44
N ASN A 67 13.75 10.28 -18.14
CA ASN A 67 14.17 10.75 -19.46
C ASN A 67 15.58 11.36 -19.35
N TYR A 68 16.40 11.15 -20.36
CA TYR A 68 17.84 11.56 -20.40
C TYR A 68 18.71 11.00 -19.26
N CYS A 69 18.25 9.98 -18.53
CA CYS A 69 18.98 9.37 -17.41
C CYS A 69 19.45 10.37 -16.35
N SER A 70 18.70 11.43 -16.15
CA SER A 70 18.97 12.51 -15.20
C SER A 70 17.90 12.54 -14.11
N ALA A 71 18.31 12.77 -12.87
CA ALA A 71 17.37 12.94 -11.75
C ALA A 71 16.46 14.19 -11.92
N ALA A 72 16.88 15.15 -12.74
CA ALA A 72 16.08 16.31 -13.14
C ALA A 72 15.25 16.05 -14.39
N GLY A 73 15.35 14.85 -14.97
CA GLY A 73 14.56 14.44 -16.13
C GLY A 73 13.12 14.12 -15.74
N GLU A 74 12.24 14.25 -16.72
CA GLU A 74 10.86 13.84 -16.59
C GLU A 74 10.77 12.32 -16.41
N SER A 75 9.95 11.87 -15.46
CA SER A 75 9.69 10.45 -15.25
C SER A 75 8.68 9.95 -16.26
N VAL A 76 9.04 8.90 -16.99
CA VAL A 76 8.20 8.25 -18.00
C VAL A 76 7.79 6.87 -17.50
N VAL A 77 6.52 6.52 -17.70
CA VAL A 77 5.93 5.21 -17.34
C VAL A 77 5.55 4.49 -18.62
N HIS A 78 6.34 3.49 -19.05
CA HIS A 78 6.07 2.76 -20.29
C HIS A 78 6.38 1.26 -20.14
N ARG A 79 5.94 0.47 -21.13
CA ARG A 79 6.15 -0.97 -21.16
C ARG A 79 7.45 -1.36 -21.85
N VAL A 80 8.15 -2.33 -21.30
CA VAL A 80 9.33 -2.95 -21.92
C VAL A 80 8.86 -3.84 -23.06
N VAL A 81 9.28 -3.52 -24.28
CA VAL A 81 8.95 -4.29 -25.50
C VAL A 81 10.12 -5.14 -25.99
N MET A 82 11.35 -4.81 -25.61
CA MET A 82 12.54 -5.56 -25.99
C MET A 82 13.66 -5.33 -24.98
N ILE A 83 14.46 -6.35 -24.75
CA ILE A 83 15.71 -6.30 -23.98
C ILE A 83 16.89 -6.49 -24.94
N THR A 84 17.86 -5.59 -24.89
CA THR A 84 19.06 -5.62 -25.73
C THR A 84 20.31 -5.60 -24.86
N ASN A 85 21.46 -5.84 -25.46
CA ASN A 85 22.76 -5.69 -24.78
C ASN A 85 23.03 -4.24 -24.32
N ALA A 86 22.37 -3.26 -24.95
CA ALA A 86 22.51 -1.84 -24.60
C ALA A 86 21.54 -1.39 -23.49
N GLY A 87 20.52 -2.19 -23.17
CA GLY A 87 19.48 -1.87 -22.19
C GLY A 87 18.09 -2.22 -22.67
N LEU A 88 17.07 -1.60 -22.05
CA LEU A 88 15.66 -1.85 -22.32
C LEU A 88 15.14 -0.92 -23.41
N ILE A 89 14.29 -1.45 -24.27
CA ILE A 89 13.51 -0.70 -25.25
C ILE A 89 12.07 -0.64 -24.74
N THR A 90 11.54 0.55 -24.67
CA THR A 90 10.23 0.81 -24.08
C THR A 90 9.27 1.44 -25.09
N LYS A 91 7.99 1.29 -24.82
CA LYS A 91 6.91 1.83 -25.63
C LYS A 91 5.67 2.06 -24.78
N GLY A 92 5.00 3.20 -24.95
CA GLY A 92 3.65 3.39 -24.42
C GLY A 92 2.66 2.49 -25.16
N ASP A 93 1.74 1.87 -24.44
CA ASP A 93 0.76 0.92 -25.02
C ASP A 93 -0.06 1.54 -26.14
N ASN A 94 -0.36 2.84 -26.04
CA ASN A 94 -1.09 3.62 -27.02
C ASN A 94 -0.20 4.31 -28.07
N ASN A 95 1.13 4.18 -27.98
CA ASN A 95 2.03 4.85 -28.91
C ASN A 95 2.26 3.99 -30.16
N HIS A 96 2.52 4.62 -31.31
CA HIS A 96 2.83 3.92 -32.56
C HIS A 96 4.27 3.37 -32.59
N GLY A 97 5.23 4.13 -32.04
CA GLY A 97 6.66 3.79 -32.03
C GLY A 97 7.20 3.54 -30.63
N THR A 98 8.42 3.03 -30.57
CA THR A 98 9.17 2.92 -29.31
C THR A 98 9.63 4.30 -28.84
N ASP A 99 9.96 4.44 -27.58
CA ASP A 99 10.41 5.70 -26.99
C ASP A 99 11.73 6.16 -27.66
N GLN A 100 12.57 5.21 -28.02
CA GLN A 100 13.82 5.44 -28.74
C GLN A 100 13.58 5.97 -30.17
N SER A 101 12.54 5.50 -30.86
CA SER A 101 12.21 5.93 -32.20
C SER A 101 11.46 7.26 -32.27
N SER A 102 10.73 7.58 -31.20
CA SER A 102 9.94 8.83 -31.09
C SER A 102 10.70 9.97 -30.41
N GLY A 103 11.93 9.74 -29.96
CA GLY A 103 12.77 10.74 -29.30
C GLY A 103 12.41 11.02 -27.84
N ILE A 104 11.51 10.21 -27.24
CA ILE A 104 11.18 10.26 -25.82
C ILE A 104 12.40 9.84 -24.99
N ALA A 105 13.15 8.86 -25.48
CA ALA A 105 14.41 8.42 -24.87
C ALA A 105 15.55 8.51 -25.89
N THR A 106 16.70 8.98 -25.45
CA THR A 106 17.91 9.18 -26.30
C THR A 106 18.61 7.87 -26.66
N GLY A 107 18.20 6.75 -26.09
CA GLY A 107 18.79 5.43 -26.31
C GLY A 107 18.10 4.36 -25.47
N ALA A 108 18.64 3.17 -25.43
CA ALA A 108 18.15 2.10 -24.58
C ALA A 108 18.20 2.52 -23.09
N ILE A 109 17.16 2.16 -22.34
CA ILE A 109 17.08 2.49 -20.92
C ILE A 109 18.08 1.62 -20.16
N THR A 110 19.06 2.29 -19.55
CA THR A 110 20.10 1.65 -18.74
C THR A 110 19.73 1.65 -17.26
N GLN A 111 20.54 0.98 -16.43
CA GLN A 111 20.33 0.97 -14.97
C GLN A 111 20.29 2.37 -14.36
N GLN A 112 21.04 3.32 -14.91
CA GLN A 112 21.09 4.71 -14.42
C GLN A 112 19.79 5.47 -14.67
N CYS A 113 19.05 5.09 -15.72
CA CYS A 113 17.76 5.70 -16.07
C CYS A 113 16.60 5.05 -15.36
N LEU A 114 16.73 3.77 -14.98
CA LEU A 114 15.66 2.98 -14.41
C LEU A 114 15.40 3.43 -12.96
N VAL A 115 14.16 3.85 -12.68
CA VAL A 115 13.67 4.13 -11.31
C VAL A 115 13.19 2.83 -10.68
N GLY A 116 12.36 2.07 -11.40
CA GLY A 116 11.87 0.80 -10.93
C GLY A 116 10.76 0.23 -11.81
N LYS A 117 10.14 -0.83 -11.30
CA LYS A 117 9.06 -1.56 -11.94
C LYS A 117 7.74 -1.24 -11.25
N VAL A 118 6.68 -1.05 -12.02
CA VAL A 118 5.32 -0.91 -11.49
C VAL A 118 4.85 -2.27 -10.99
N VAL A 119 4.49 -2.32 -9.70
CA VAL A 119 4.04 -3.55 -9.04
C VAL A 119 2.54 -3.52 -8.71
N PHE A 120 1.98 -2.33 -8.60
CA PHE A 120 0.57 -2.15 -8.31
C PHE A 120 0.05 -0.84 -8.91
N VAL A 121 -1.24 -0.82 -9.27
CA VAL A 121 -1.93 0.36 -9.81
C VAL A 121 -3.16 0.63 -8.97
N ILE A 122 -3.32 1.85 -8.53
CA ILE A 122 -4.52 2.33 -7.85
C ILE A 122 -5.25 3.24 -8.84
N PRO A 123 -6.37 2.78 -9.41
CA PRO A 123 -7.07 3.54 -10.43
C PRO A 123 -7.81 4.74 -9.83
N TYR A 124 -7.97 5.78 -10.63
CA TYR A 124 -8.82 6.95 -10.34
C TYR A 124 -8.51 7.71 -9.04
N VAL A 125 -7.27 7.68 -8.56
CA VAL A 125 -6.86 8.41 -7.34
C VAL A 125 -7.01 9.91 -7.52
N GLU A 126 -7.02 10.41 -8.77
CA GLU A 126 -7.20 11.85 -9.06
C GLU A 126 -8.51 12.40 -8.48
N LEU A 127 -9.58 11.63 -8.48
CA LEU A 127 -10.86 12.05 -7.88
C LEU A 127 -10.72 12.24 -6.37
N LEU A 128 -9.91 11.41 -5.72
CA LEU A 128 -9.61 11.50 -4.28
C LEU A 128 -8.55 12.57 -4.00
N ALA A 129 -7.53 12.67 -4.86
CA ALA A 129 -6.44 13.64 -4.74
C ALA A 129 -6.91 15.09 -4.99
N TYR A 130 -7.96 15.30 -5.79
CA TYR A 130 -8.60 16.61 -5.95
C TYR A 130 -9.17 17.12 -4.60
N TYR A 131 -9.65 16.21 -3.75
CA TYR A 131 -10.11 16.56 -2.40
C TYR A 131 -9.00 16.58 -1.36
N ILE A 132 -7.89 15.88 -1.63
CA ILE A 132 -6.75 15.80 -0.71
C ILE A 132 -5.52 16.29 -1.48
N ASP A 133 -5.31 17.60 -1.50
CA ASP A 133 -4.04 18.16 -1.99
C ASP A 133 -2.91 17.70 -1.06
N THR A 134 -2.33 16.54 -1.44
CA THR A 134 -1.29 15.87 -0.63
C THR A 134 -0.03 16.71 -0.44
N ASN A 135 0.18 17.72 -1.30
CA ASN A 135 1.29 18.66 -1.17
C ASN A 135 1.11 19.63 0.00
N ASN A 136 -0.13 19.82 0.47
CA ASN A 136 -0.48 20.70 1.58
C ASN A 136 -0.84 19.95 2.87
N LEU A 137 -0.85 18.60 2.86
CA LEU A 137 -1.14 17.85 4.08
C LEU A 137 0.05 17.92 5.05
N PRO A 138 -0.19 18.29 6.31
CA PRO A 138 0.86 18.28 7.32
C PRO A 138 1.43 16.87 7.48
N GLN A 139 2.71 16.74 7.76
CA GLN A 139 3.37 15.43 7.93
C GLN A 139 2.68 14.51 8.95
N TRP A 140 2.00 15.08 9.95
CA TRP A 140 1.26 14.29 10.95
C TRP A 140 0.08 13.51 10.37
N PHE A 141 -0.44 13.90 9.20
CA PHE A 141 -1.52 13.20 8.51
C PHE A 141 -1.13 11.74 8.17
N ASN A 142 0.15 11.50 7.90
CA ASN A 142 0.67 10.16 7.63
C ASN A 142 0.57 9.23 8.86
N TYR A 143 0.41 9.77 10.06
CA TYR A 143 0.28 8.99 11.28
C TYR A 143 -1.17 8.66 11.66
N ILE A 144 -2.18 9.30 11.01
CA ILE A 144 -3.60 9.09 11.34
C ILE A 144 -3.99 7.61 11.28
N PRO A 145 -3.67 6.83 10.23
CA PRO A 145 -4.04 5.43 10.18
C PRO A 145 -3.37 4.61 11.29
N SER A 146 -2.11 4.90 11.60
CA SER A 146 -1.40 4.24 12.70
C SER A 146 -2.03 4.55 14.06
N ILE A 147 -2.40 5.79 14.30
CA ILE A 147 -3.09 6.22 15.53
C ILE A 147 -4.44 5.49 15.64
N PHE A 148 -5.18 5.39 14.53
CA PHE A 148 -6.49 4.73 14.51
C PHE A 148 -6.38 3.22 14.83
N ILE A 149 -5.37 2.54 14.26
CA ILE A 149 -5.10 1.14 14.53
C ILE A 149 -4.70 0.92 16.00
N ILE A 150 -3.83 1.78 16.54
CA ILE A 150 -3.42 1.73 17.95
C ILE A 150 -4.63 1.95 18.86
N ALA A 151 -5.50 2.91 18.55
CA ALA A 151 -6.71 3.16 19.31
C ALA A 151 -7.67 1.95 19.33
N ILE A 152 -7.85 1.26 18.19
CA ILE A 152 -8.65 0.04 18.11
C ILE A 152 -8.07 -1.06 19.00
N VAL A 153 -6.73 -1.26 18.95
CA VAL A 153 -6.06 -2.26 19.78
C VAL A 153 -6.23 -1.95 21.26
N LEU A 154 -6.03 -0.70 21.68
CA LEU A 154 -6.20 -0.27 23.06
C LEU A 154 -7.65 -0.46 23.55
N LEU A 155 -8.65 -0.09 22.74
CA LEU A 155 -10.05 -0.26 23.07
C LEU A 155 -10.42 -1.75 23.24
N THR A 156 -9.87 -2.65 22.42
CA THR A 156 -10.10 -4.08 22.56
C THR A 156 -9.42 -4.66 23.80
N MET A 157 -8.25 -4.15 24.18
CA MET A 157 -7.58 -4.56 25.43
C MET A 157 -8.39 -4.15 26.65
N LEU A 158 -8.88 -2.91 26.69
CA LEU A 158 -9.67 -2.39 27.80
C LEU A 158 -11.01 -3.12 27.94
N SER A 159 -11.66 -3.49 26.83
CA SER A 159 -12.93 -4.23 26.87
C SER A 159 -12.80 -5.67 27.36
N GLU A 160 -11.61 -6.29 27.24
CA GLU A 160 -11.37 -7.64 27.78
C GLU A 160 -11.19 -7.64 29.30
N ASP A 161 -10.70 -6.56 29.88
CA ASP A 161 -10.51 -6.45 31.34
C ASP A 161 -11.86 -6.30 32.08
N GLU A 162 -12.85 -5.64 31.46
CA GLU A 162 -14.20 -5.52 32.06
C GLU A 162 -14.97 -6.85 32.08
N GLU A 163 -14.72 -7.77 31.16
CA GLU A 163 -15.43 -9.06 31.11
C GLU A 163 -14.88 -10.08 32.11
N LYS A 164 -13.74 -9.79 32.78
CA LYS A 164 -13.09 -10.67 33.75
C LYS A 164 -13.42 -10.36 35.21
N GLU A 165 -14.19 -9.31 35.51
CA GLU A 165 -14.69 -9.13 36.87
C GLU A 165 -15.64 -10.28 37.21
N PRO A 166 -15.36 -11.07 38.26
CA PRO A 166 -16.22 -12.18 38.64
C PRO A 166 -17.58 -11.60 39.10
N LYS A 167 -18.66 -11.98 38.41
CA LYS A 167 -20.02 -11.80 38.93
C LYS A 167 -20.02 -12.32 40.35
N GLY A 168 -20.27 -11.42 41.30
CA GLY A 168 -20.32 -11.72 42.73
C GLY A 168 -21.14 -12.97 43.00
N GLU A 169 -20.51 -13.89 43.68
CA GLU A 169 -21.07 -15.10 44.20
C GLU A 169 -22.28 -14.71 45.07
N ASP A 170 -23.50 -15.07 44.62
CA ASP A 170 -24.70 -14.90 45.36
C ASP A 170 -24.54 -15.61 46.71
N ALA A 171 -24.28 -14.83 47.75
CA ALA A 171 -24.28 -15.30 49.11
C ALA A 171 -25.72 -15.72 49.49
N SER A 172 -26.01 -17.00 49.41
CA SER A 172 -27.22 -17.60 50.00
C SER A 172 -27.23 -17.32 51.50
N PRO A 173 -28.33 -16.82 52.04
CA PRO A 173 -28.41 -16.59 53.49
C PRO A 173 -28.39 -17.93 54.26
N PRO A 174 -27.81 -17.98 55.47
CA PRO A 174 -27.76 -19.20 56.26
C PRO A 174 -29.15 -19.63 56.68
N SER A 175 -29.50 -20.87 56.40
CA SER A 175 -30.73 -21.51 56.89
C SER A 175 -30.65 -21.65 58.39
N ASN A 176 -31.48 -20.85 59.10
CA ASN A 176 -31.73 -21.03 60.51
C ASN A 176 -32.45 -22.34 60.73
N GLY A 177 -31.75 -23.32 61.23
CA GLY A 177 -32.34 -24.50 61.82
C GLY A 177 -32.92 -24.16 63.21
N GLN A 178 -34.20 -24.02 63.27
CA GLN A 178 -34.90 -24.12 64.59
C GLN A 178 -35.17 -25.58 64.88
N GLY A 179 -34.50 -26.05 65.89
CA GLY A 179 -34.90 -27.23 66.63
C GLY A 179 -36.08 -26.87 67.49
N ALA A 180 -37.11 -27.69 67.52
CA ALA A 180 -38.14 -27.69 68.51
C ALA A 180 -38.16 -29.06 69.19
N ASP A 181 -38.03 -28.94 70.46
CA ASP A 181 -38.16 -29.99 71.45
C ASP A 181 -39.58 -30.55 71.41
N ASP A 182 -39.73 -31.86 71.60
CA ASP A 182 -40.47 -32.62 72.68
C ASP A 182 -40.48 -34.10 72.34
#